data_5953dd7e964f46b0e5480ebd40308da5
#
_entry.id   5953dd7e964f46b0e5480ebd40308da5
#
_cell.length_a   1.000
_cell.length_b   1.000
_cell.length_c   1.000
_cell.angle_alpha   90.00
_cell.angle_beta   90.00
_cell.angle_gamma   90.00
#
_symmetry.space_group_name_H-M   'P 1'
#
loop_
_entity.id
_entity.type
_entity.pdbx_description
1 polymer ?
#
loop_
_entity_poly.entity_id
_entity_poly.type
_entity_poly.pdbx_seq_one_letter_code
_entity_poly.pdbx_strand_id
1 'polypeptide(L)'
;MTYSSAGPEEKRAERKQTFKSATVTTLGGERIDVVVKNVSATGARVEFLRDVQLTDRVMLSEPTLRIKTWAYVVWQTRGAAGLQFA
;
A
#
# COMPACT_ATOMS: atom_id res chain seq x y z
N MET A 1 -18.31 -20.68 -17.29
CA MET A 1 -18.11 -20.13 -16.86
C MET A 1 -18.02 -19.52 -16.25
N THR A 2 -18.02 -19.36 -16.35
CA THR A 2 -17.69 -18.74 -15.83
C THR A 2 -17.83 -18.01 -15.25
N TYR A 3 -17.89 -17.78 -15.22
CA TYR A 3 -17.70 -17.09 -14.66
C TYR A 3 -17.76 -16.41 -14.03
N SER A 4 -17.69 -16.42 -13.90
CA SER A 4 -17.69 -15.76 -13.36
C SER A 4 -17.69 -15.21 -12.75
N SER A 5 -17.57 -15.29 -12.93
CA SER A 5 -17.31 -14.58 -12.44
C SER A 5 -17.30 -13.81 -11.87
N ALA A 6 -17.41 -14.24 -11.41
CA ALA A 6 -16.82 -12.96 -11.32
C ALA A 6 -17.64 -11.82 -10.84
N GLY A 7 -18.87 -11.85 -10.96
CA GLY A 7 -19.68 -10.72 -10.61
C GLY A 7 -19.37 -10.07 -9.29
N PRO A 8 -19.33 -10.81 -8.20
CA PRO A 8 -19.04 -10.17 -6.91
C PRO A 8 -17.68 -9.55 -6.86
N GLU A 9 -16.77 -10.14 -7.56
CA GLU A 9 -15.42 -9.61 -7.54
C GLU A 9 -15.35 -8.25 -8.13
N GLU A 10 -16.14 -8.03 -9.12
CA GLU A 10 -16.11 -6.77 -9.79
C GLU A 10 -16.72 -5.67 -8.98
N LYS A 11 -17.53 -6.05 -8.02
CA LYS A 11 -18.16 -5.05 -7.19
C LYS A 11 -17.28 -4.56 -6.09
N ARG A 12 -16.19 -5.23 -5.86
CA ARG A 12 -15.29 -4.77 -4.84
C ARG A 12 -14.53 -3.59 -5.31
N ALA A 13 -14.00 -2.87 -4.37
CA ALA A 13 -13.06 -1.83 -4.71
C ALA A 13 -12.01 -2.49 -5.55
N GLU A 14 -11.68 -1.89 -6.61
CA GLU A 14 -10.71 -2.44 -7.48
C GLU A 14 -9.38 -2.47 -6.83
N ARG A 15 -9.05 -3.59 -6.30
CA ARG A 15 -7.79 -3.80 -5.67
C ARG A 15 -6.88 -4.42 -6.69
N LYS A 16 -5.97 -3.65 -7.20
CA LYS A 16 -5.06 -4.14 -8.20
C LYS A 16 -3.82 -4.65 -7.55
N GLN A 17 -3.40 -5.82 -7.97
CA GLN A 17 -2.13 -6.35 -7.53
C GLN A 17 -1.04 -5.70 -8.32
N THR A 18 -0.04 -5.21 -7.61
CA THR A 18 1.10 -4.59 -8.24
C THR A 18 2.36 -5.18 -7.61
N PHE A 19 3.49 -4.79 -8.09
CA PHE A 19 4.75 -5.17 -7.46
C PHE A 19 5.70 -4.04 -7.72
N LYS A 20 5.28 -2.84 -7.35
CA LYS A 20 6.03 -1.64 -7.65
C LYS A 20 6.86 -1.22 -6.47
N SER A 21 8.10 -0.88 -6.73
CA SER A 21 8.95 -0.30 -5.70
C SER A 21 8.46 1.09 -5.37
N ALA A 22 8.43 1.40 -4.09
CA ALA A 22 7.93 2.67 -3.63
C ALA A 22 8.74 3.11 -2.42
N THR A 23 8.49 4.32 -1.96
CA THR A 23 9.13 4.86 -0.79
C THR A 23 8.08 5.31 0.19
N VAL A 24 8.26 4.91 1.44
CA VAL A 24 7.45 5.39 2.55
C VAL A 24 8.33 6.30 3.39
N THR A 25 7.86 7.51 3.64
CA THR A 25 8.59 8.46 4.48
C THR A 25 7.84 8.62 5.77
N THR A 26 8.51 8.38 6.89
CA THR A 26 7.91 8.50 8.21
C THR A 26 7.82 9.94 8.64
N LEU A 27 7.11 10.18 9.74
CA LEU A 27 7.01 11.54 10.28
C LEU A 27 8.37 12.08 10.70
N GLY A 28 9.29 11.20 11.04
CA GLY A 28 10.63 11.63 11.40
C GLY A 28 11.53 11.89 10.21
N GLY A 29 11.03 11.67 9.00
CA GLY A 29 11.83 11.92 7.80
C GLY A 29 12.59 10.71 7.30
N GLU A 30 12.41 9.56 7.92
CA GLU A 30 13.10 8.36 7.48
C GLU A 30 12.45 7.83 6.21
N ARG A 31 13.26 7.50 5.23
CA ARG A 31 12.77 6.93 3.97
C ARG A 31 12.99 5.45 3.97
N ILE A 32 11.95 4.72 3.64
CA ILE A 32 11.96 3.26 3.71
C ILE A 32 11.52 2.73 2.36
N ASP A 33 12.33 1.87 1.77
CA ASP A 33 11.98 1.23 0.51
C ASP A 33 10.99 0.12 0.77
N VAL A 34 9.92 0.10 0.00
CA VAL A 34 8.88 -0.90 0.14
C VAL A 34 8.44 -1.36 -1.24
N VAL A 35 7.68 -2.43 -1.28
CA VAL A 35 7.04 -2.90 -2.49
C VAL A 35 5.54 -2.79 -2.28
N VAL A 36 4.86 -2.10 -3.18
CA VAL A 36 3.41 -1.98 -3.14
C VAL A 36 2.83 -3.24 -3.76
N LYS A 37 2.11 -4.01 -2.97
CA LYS A 37 1.58 -5.29 -3.43
C LYS A 37 0.14 -5.19 -3.89
N ASN A 38 -0.64 -4.36 -3.23
CA ASN A 38 -2.03 -4.15 -3.60
C ASN A 38 -2.33 -2.68 -3.43
N VAL A 39 -3.17 -2.16 -4.29
CA VAL A 39 -3.60 -0.79 -4.17
C VAL A 39 -5.07 -0.69 -4.57
N SER A 40 -5.79 0.17 -3.89
CA SER A 40 -7.17 0.48 -4.21
C SER A 40 -7.36 1.98 -4.05
N ALA A 41 -8.58 2.44 -4.23
CA ALA A 41 -8.86 3.87 -4.07
C ALA A 41 -8.65 4.33 -2.64
N THR A 42 -8.75 3.44 -1.67
CA THR A 42 -8.70 3.83 -0.27
C THR A 42 -7.43 3.46 0.45
N GLY A 43 -6.59 2.65 -0.14
CA GLY A 43 -5.39 2.25 0.58
C GLY A 43 -4.50 1.33 -0.21
N ALA A 44 -3.47 0.84 0.47
CA ALA A 44 -2.49 -0.03 -0.16
C ALA A 44 -1.90 -0.97 0.87
N ARG A 45 -1.41 -2.11 0.39
CA ARG A 45 -0.62 -3.01 1.21
C ARG A 45 0.82 -2.91 0.70
N VAL A 46 1.74 -2.71 1.61
CA VAL A 46 3.15 -2.63 1.25
C VAL A 46 3.92 -3.69 2.01
N GLU A 47 5.02 -4.13 1.42
CA GLU A 47 5.94 -5.06 2.05
C GLU A 47 7.29 -4.41 2.17
N PHE A 48 7.96 -4.68 3.27
CA PHE A 48 9.25 -4.09 3.57
C PHE A 48 10.37 -4.98 3.07
N LEU A 49 11.44 -4.37 2.66
CA LEU A 49 12.64 -5.09 2.28
C LEU A 49 13.53 -5.36 3.49
N ARG A 50 13.19 -4.82 4.64
CA ARG A 50 13.89 -5.06 5.89
C ARG A 50 12.93 -4.77 7.02
N ASP A 51 13.35 -5.12 8.21
CA ASP A 51 12.53 -4.92 9.39
C ASP A 51 12.57 -3.44 9.77
N VAL A 52 11.44 -2.79 9.74
CA VAL A 52 11.35 -1.37 10.06
C VAL A 52 10.12 -1.12 10.91
N GLN A 53 10.11 0.02 11.57
CA GLN A 53 8.98 0.45 12.37
C GLN A 53 8.44 1.73 11.77
N LEU A 54 7.17 1.72 11.42
CA LEU A 54 6.54 2.90 10.83
C LEU A 54 5.91 3.74 11.92
N THR A 55 5.81 5.03 11.64
CA THR A 55 5.00 5.92 12.48
C THR A 55 3.53 5.72 12.13
N ASP A 56 2.63 6.35 12.90
CA ASP A 56 1.19 6.18 12.68
C ASP A 56 0.77 6.67 11.32
N ARG A 57 1.46 7.64 10.78
CA ARG A 57 1.14 8.24 9.50
C ARG A 57 2.42 8.34 8.71
N VAL A 58 2.32 8.07 7.43
CA VAL A 58 3.48 8.07 6.54
C VAL A 58 3.09 8.67 5.21
N MET A 59 4.09 9.09 4.46
CA MET A 59 3.89 9.55 3.10
C MET A 59 4.29 8.43 2.16
N LEU A 60 3.35 7.97 1.34
CA LEU A 60 3.63 6.95 0.35
C LEU A 60 3.88 7.62 -0.99
N SER A 61 4.98 7.25 -1.63
CA SER A 61 5.33 7.81 -2.92
C SER A 61 5.67 6.69 -3.89
N GLU A 62 4.92 6.60 -4.96
CA GLU A 62 5.15 5.65 -6.03
C GLU A 62 4.90 6.34 -7.36
N PRO A 63 5.96 6.76 -8.05
CA PRO A 63 5.82 7.59 -9.25
C PRO A 63 5.10 6.91 -10.41
N THR A 64 5.32 5.61 -10.60
CA THR A 64 4.70 4.90 -11.72
C THR A 64 3.20 4.89 -11.62
N LEU A 65 2.68 4.71 -10.42
CA LEU A 65 1.24 4.72 -10.17
C LEU A 65 0.76 6.12 -9.83
N ARG A 66 1.67 7.09 -9.81
CA ARG A 66 1.35 8.48 -9.51
C ARG A 66 0.72 8.63 -8.14
N ILE A 67 1.23 7.87 -7.20
CA ILE A 67 0.76 7.95 -5.83
C ILE A 67 1.75 8.79 -5.05
N LYS A 68 1.26 9.80 -4.39
CA LYS A 68 2.04 10.57 -3.45
C LYS A 68 1.06 11.16 -2.46
N THR A 69 0.86 10.45 -1.37
CA THR A 69 -0.20 10.82 -0.45
C THR A 69 0.15 10.40 0.96
N TRP A 70 -0.39 11.12 1.92
CA TRP A 70 -0.33 10.71 3.30
C TRP A 70 -1.22 9.51 3.51
N ALA A 71 -0.82 8.63 4.38
CA ALA A 71 -1.59 7.44 4.68
C ALA A 71 -1.44 7.12 6.14
N TYR A 72 -2.48 6.51 6.71
CA TYR A 72 -2.46 6.02 8.07
C TYR A 72 -2.06 4.56 8.04
N VAL A 73 -1.21 4.16 8.99
CA VAL A 73 -0.83 2.77 9.13
C VAL A 73 -1.90 2.09 9.98
N VAL A 74 -2.74 1.28 9.33
CA VAL A 74 -3.84 0.64 10.04
C VAL A 74 -3.45 -0.69 10.66
N TRP A 75 -2.38 -1.30 10.15
CA TRP A 75 -1.79 -2.47 10.78
C TRP A 75 -0.36 -2.60 10.28
N GLN A 76 0.43 -3.27 11.06
CA GLN A 76 1.82 -3.52 10.68
C GLN A 76 2.27 -4.84 11.27
N THR A 77 2.97 -5.63 10.46
CA THR A 77 3.68 -6.80 10.91
C THR A 77 5.16 -6.57 10.65
N ARG A 78 5.96 -7.58 10.91
CA ARG A 78 7.39 -7.44 10.73
C ARG A 78 7.76 -7.15 9.27
N GLY A 79 7.01 -7.69 8.33
CA GLY A 79 7.38 -7.57 6.92
C GLY A 79 6.40 -6.81 6.06
N ALA A 80 5.32 -6.28 6.62
CA ALA A 80 4.28 -5.67 5.81
C ALA A 80 3.47 -4.69 6.61
N ALA A 81 2.72 -3.85 5.91
CA ALA A 81 1.81 -2.92 6.55
C ALA A 81 0.64 -2.64 5.63
N GLY A 82 -0.49 -2.35 6.25
CA GLY A 82 -1.66 -1.87 5.53
C GLY A 82 -1.78 -0.38 5.74
N LEU A 83 -1.97 0.34 4.64
CA LEU A 83 -2.06 1.79 4.64
C LEU A 83 -3.43 2.20 4.18
N GLN A 84 -4.00 3.18 4.85
CA GLN A 84 -5.25 3.79 4.44
C GLN A 84 -4.96 5.22 4.04
N PHE A 85 -5.29 5.57 2.81
CA PHE A 85 -5.01 6.91 2.31
C PHE A 85 -5.81 7.94 3.09
N ALA A 86 -5.16 9.04 3.36
CA ALA A 86 -5.80 10.13 4.09
C ALA A 86 -6.71 10.94 3.17
#